data_699315d165232f81d3f40040713717fc
#
_entry.id   699315d165232f81d3f40040713717fc
#
_cell.length_a   1.000
_cell.length_b   1.000
_cell.length_c   1.000
_cell.angle_alpha   90.00
_cell.angle_beta   90.00
_cell.angle_gamma   90.00
#
_symmetry.space_group_name_H-M   'P 1'
#
loop_
_entity.id
_entity.type
_entity.pdbx_description
1 polymer ?
#
loop_
_entity_poly.entity_id
_entity_poly.type
_entity_poly.pdbx_seq_one_letter_code
_entity_poly.pdbx_strand_id
1 'polypeptide(L)'
;MGGSFFYNGKKQERGIFMEYRVERDSMGEMKVPADVYWGAQTQRSYENFRIGSEKMPPELIRALGMLKKAAAMANYNLGKLDLRRRDLIIRVCDELEEGRLDGNFPLSVWQTGSGTQTNMNVNEVIANRGNRLAGESMLHPNDHVNMSQSSNDVFPSAMHLAAVMSMEDRLLPALSGLTGTLRRLEEENRGIVKTGRTHLQDATPIGFSQEISGWREMTEKGKSMIEASLPGLRELALGGTAVGTGLNTPR
;
A
#
# COMPACT_ATOMS: atom_id res chain seq x y z
N MET A 1 -22.74 -25.34 -62.98
CA MET A 1 -21.99 -26.25 -62.11
C MET A 1 -21.18 -25.41 -61.16
N GLY A 2 -21.69 -25.23 -59.96
CA GLY A 2 -21.12 -24.38 -58.93
C GLY A 2 -20.26 -25.18 -57.97
N GLY A 3 -19.06 -24.75 -57.76
CA GLY A 3 -18.16 -25.29 -56.72
C GLY A 3 -18.06 -24.30 -55.57
N SER A 4 -18.72 -24.65 -54.46
CA SER A 4 -18.64 -23.92 -53.18
C SER A 4 -17.36 -24.34 -52.45
N PHE A 5 -16.43 -23.42 -52.26
CA PHE A 5 -15.27 -23.63 -51.38
C PHE A 5 -15.64 -23.16 -49.97
N PHE A 6 -15.86 -24.12 -49.05
CA PHE A 6 -15.91 -23.84 -47.61
C PHE A 6 -14.49 -23.67 -47.07
N TYR A 7 -14.15 -22.46 -46.63
CA TYR A 7 -12.94 -22.18 -45.88
C TYR A 7 -13.18 -22.46 -44.38
N ASN A 8 -12.68 -23.60 -43.94
CA ASN A 8 -12.70 -24.00 -42.54
C ASN A 8 -11.55 -23.31 -41.80
N GLY A 9 -11.75 -22.07 -41.38
CA GLY A 9 -10.79 -21.32 -40.57
C GLY A 9 -10.86 -21.75 -39.12
N LYS A 10 -10.07 -22.76 -38.71
CA LYS A 10 -9.79 -23.01 -37.31
C LYS A 10 -8.97 -21.83 -36.78
N LYS A 11 -9.59 -20.92 -35.99
CA LYS A 11 -8.87 -20.02 -35.10
C LYS A 11 -8.14 -20.88 -34.07
N GLN A 12 -6.83 -20.96 -34.21
CA GLN A 12 -5.95 -21.51 -33.20
C GLN A 12 -5.81 -20.43 -32.12
N GLU A 13 -6.63 -20.49 -31.09
CA GLU A 13 -6.40 -19.75 -29.86
C GLU A 13 -5.09 -20.29 -29.26
N ARG A 14 -4.07 -19.46 -29.21
CA ARG A 14 -2.86 -19.76 -28.45
C ARG A 14 -3.26 -19.79 -26.98
N GLY A 15 -3.56 -20.96 -26.47
CA GLY A 15 -3.73 -21.21 -25.05
C GLY A 15 -2.40 -20.91 -24.35
N ILE A 16 -2.36 -19.84 -23.58
CA ILE A 16 -1.31 -19.62 -22.60
C ILE A 16 -1.53 -20.71 -21.57
N PHE A 17 -0.69 -21.76 -21.58
CA PHE A 17 -0.67 -22.76 -20.52
C PHE A 17 -0.12 -22.07 -19.27
N MET A 18 -1.01 -21.62 -18.37
CA MET A 18 -0.60 -21.20 -17.05
C MET A 18 -0.09 -22.43 -16.29
N GLU A 19 1.18 -22.42 -15.94
CA GLU A 19 1.74 -23.38 -14.99
C GLU A 19 1.29 -23.02 -13.57
N TYR A 20 0.95 -24.05 -12.79
CA TYR A 20 0.55 -23.91 -11.39
C TYR A 20 1.50 -24.69 -10.50
N ARG A 21 1.80 -24.14 -9.34
CA ARG A 21 2.42 -24.88 -8.24
C ARG A 21 1.39 -25.12 -7.14
N VAL A 22 1.60 -26.14 -6.32
CA VAL A 22 0.75 -26.43 -5.16
C VAL A 22 1.39 -25.77 -3.95
N GLU A 23 0.61 -24.92 -3.29
CA GLU A 23 0.93 -24.32 -2.00
C GLU A 23 -0.05 -24.86 -0.95
N ARG A 24 0.33 -24.80 0.33
CA ARG A 24 -0.49 -25.35 1.43
C ARG A 24 -0.56 -24.39 2.59
N ASP A 25 -1.77 -24.24 3.14
CA ASP A 25 -2.03 -23.55 4.41
C ASP A 25 -2.75 -24.50 5.39
N SER A 26 -3.18 -23.97 6.53
CA SER A 26 -3.95 -24.73 7.53
C SER A 26 -5.32 -25.24 7.04
N MET A 27 -5.84 -24.69 5.93
CA MET A 27 -7.12 -25.08 5.32
C MET A 27 -6.96 -26.09 4.18
N GLY A 28 -5.72 -26.44 3.80
CA GLY A 28 -5.42 -27.43 2.76
C GLY A 28 -4.63 -26.87 1.58
N GLU A 29 -4.60 -27.63 0.50
CA GLU A 29 -3.85 -27.30 -0.71
C GLU A 29 -4.58 -26.28 -1.59
N MET A 30 -3.78 -25.41 -2.24
CA MET A 30 -4.23 -24.43 -3.23
C MET A 30 -3.32 -24.46 -4.45
N LYS A 31 -3.90 -24.35 -5.63
CA LYS A 31 -3.17 -24.14 -6.89
C LYS A 31 -2.90 -22.65 -7.07
N VAL A 32 -1.63 -22.28 -7.08
CA VAL A 32 -1.17 -20.90 -7.25
C VAL A 32 -0.40 -20.81 -8.58
N PRO A 33 -0.56 -19.75 -9.39
CA PRO A 33 0.26 -19.58 -10.60
C PRO A 33 1.76 -19.68 -10.28
N ALA A 34 2.52 -20.35 -11.14
CA ALA A 34 3.93 -20.65 -10.86
C ALA A 34 4.86 -19.43 -10.95
N ASP A 35 4.44 -18.39 -11.66
CA ASP A 35 5.19 -17.16 -11.95
C ASP A 35 5.05 -16.06 -10.89
N VAL A 36 4.15 -16.24 -9.90
CA VAL A 36 3.92 -15.28 -8.83
C VAL A 36 4.54 -15.70 -7.50
N TYR A 37 4.69 -14.77 -6.56
CA TYR A 37 5.27 -15.03 -5.25
C TYR A 37 4.26 -15.16 -4.11
N TRP A 38 2.98 -14.81 -4.30
CA TRP A 38 1.99 -15.07 -3.26
C TRP A 38 1.74 -16.55 -3.05
N GLY A 39 1.18 -16.93 -1.91
CA GLY A 39 0.96 -18.32 -1.52
C GLY A 39 -0.52 -18.69 -1.42
N ALA A 40 -0.79 -19.73 -0.62
CA ALA A 40 -2.12 -20.35 -0.50
C ALA A 40 -3.16 -19.40 0.10
N GLN A 41 -2.82 -18.63 1.15
CA GLN A 41 -3.78 -17.74 1.80
C GLN A 41 -4.20 -16.60 0.89
N THR A 42 -3.26 -16.00 0.18
CA THR A 42 -3.55 -14.96 -0.82
C THR A 42 -4.40 -15.52 -1.96
N GLN A 43 -4.06 -16.69 -2.50
CA GLN A 43 -4.84 -17.30 -3.57
C GLN A 43 -6.29 -17.58 -3.13
N ARG A 44 -6.47 -18.08 -1.92
CA ARG A 44 -7.80 -18.33 -1.34
C ARG A 44 -8.61 -17.04 -1.19
N SER A 45 -7.96 -15.97 -0.71
CA SER A 45 -8.58 -14.64 -0.60
C SER A 45 -8.96 -14.09 -1.97
N TYR A 46 -8.07 -14.21 -2.96
CA TYR A 46 -8.30 -13.78 -4.33
C TYR A 46 -9.51 -14.47 -4.98
N GLU A 47 -9.71 -15.75 -4.68
CA GLU A 47 -10.85 -16.52 -5.19
C GLU A 47 -12.16 -16.20 -4.45
N ASN A 48 -12.09 -15.93 -3.14
CA ASN A 48 -13.26 -15.67 -2.30
C ASN A 48 -13.80 -14.25 -2.44
N PHE A 49 -12.95 -13.24 -2.65
CA PHE A 49 -13.33 -11.82 -2.67
C PHE A 49 -13.18 -11.21 -4.07
N ARG A 50 -13.99 -11.66 -5.01
CA ARG A 50 -14.07 -11.13 -6.38
C ARG A 50 -14.98 -9.90 -6.45
N ILE A 51 -14.73 -8.89 -5.62
CA ILE A 51 -15.54 -7.70 -5.46
C ILE A 51 -14.70 -6.48 -5.80
N GLY A 52 -15.18 -5.67 -6.74
CA GLY A 52 -14.49 -4.46 -7.18
C GLY A 52 -13.18 -4.74 -7.92
N SER A 53 -12.54 -3.68 -8.35
CA SER A 53 -11.26 -3.70 -9.07
C SER A 53 -10.15 -2.97 -8.32
N GLU A 54 -10.51 -2.22 -7.27
CA GLU A 54 -9.61 -1.39 -6.49
C GLU A 54 -8.64 -2.26 -5.69
N LYS A 55 -7.36 -1.96 -5.82
CA LYS A 55 -6.28 -2.65 -5.11
C LYS A 55 -5.80 -1.86 -3.91
N MET A 56 -5.10 -2.53 -2.99
CA MET A 56 -4.42 -1.82 -1.91
C MET A 56 -3.43 -0.79 -2.49
N PRO A 57 -3.42 0.44 -1.94
CA PRO A 57 -2.48 1.46 -2.38
C PRO A 57 -1.02 0.97 -2.30
N PRO A 58 -0.19 1.26 -3.32
CA PRO A 58 1.23 0.88 -3.28
C PRO A 58 1.97 1.43 -2.05
N GLU A 59 1.58 2.61 -1.56
CA GLU A 59 2.14 3.22 -0.36
C GLU A 59 1.92 2.34 0.87
N LEU A 60 0.75 1.69 1.00
CA LEU A 60 0.47 0.76 2.09
C LEU A 60 1.31 -0.51 1.99
N ILE A 61 1.47 -1.06 0.79
CA ILE A 61 2.30 -2.25 0.56
C ILE A 61 3.76 -1.95 0.91
N ARG A 62 4.28 -0.79 0.49
CA ARG A 62 5.65 -0.35 0.84
C ARG A 62 5.81 -0.15 2.35
N ALA A 63 4.84 0.48 3.01
CA ALA A 63 4.86 0.65 4.47
C ALA A 63 4.87 -0.71 5.20
N LEU A 64 4.12 -1.71 4.73
CA LEU A 64 4.20 -3.07 5.24
C LEU A 64 5.60 -3.65 5.06
N GLY A 65 6.24 -3.47 3.89
CA GLY A 65 7.62 -3.88 3.64
C GLY A 65 8.60 -3.27 4.64
N MET A 66 8.52 -1.97 4.88
CA MET A 66 9.36 -1.26 5.87
C MET A 66 9.17 -1.82 7.28
N LEU A 67 7.93 -2.09 7.70
CA LEU A 67 7.65 -2.70 9.01
C LEU A 67 8.22 -4.11 9.11
N LYS A 68 8.11 -4.94 8.06
CA LYS A 68 8.69 -6.30 8.04
C LYS A 68 10.22 -6.26 8.11
N LYS A 69 10.84 -5.32 7.41
CA LYS A 69 12.28 -5.09 7.46
C LYS A 69 12.73 -4.69 8.87
N ALA A 70 12.05 -3.73 9.50
CA ALA A 70 12.35 -3.30 10.87
C ALA A 70 12.14 -4.44 11.88
N ALA A 71 11.06 -5.22 11.76
CA ALA A 71 10.78 -6.37 12.61
C ALA A 71 11.83 -7.47 12.45
N ALA A 72 12.30 -7.77 11.24
CA ALA A 72 13.37 -8.73 10.99
C ALA A 72 14.69 -8.29 11.66
N MET A 73 15.03 -7.00 11.57
CA MET A 73 16.20 -6.43 12.25
C MET A 73 16.08 -6.54 13.78
N ALA A 74 14.92 -6.18 14.34
CA ALA A 74 14.67 -6.29 15.77
C ALA A 74 14.76 -7.73 16.27
N ASN A 75 14.10 -8.67 15.58
CA ASN A 75 14.14 -10.09 15.93
C ASN A 75 15.54 -10.70 15.83
N TYR A 76 16.35 -10.26 14.87
CA TYR A 76 17.76 -10.64 14.79
C TYR A 76 18.56 -10.12 15.99
N ASN A 77 18.43 -8.84 16.32
CA ASN A 77 19.13 -8.23 17.45
C ASN A 77 18.77 -8.88 18.81
N LEU A 78 17.56 -9.40 18.91
CA LEU A 78 17.05 -10.14 20.06
C LEU A 78 17.40 -11.65 20.02
N GLY A 79 18.18 -12.10 19.05
CA GLY A 79 18.59 -13.49 18.90
C GLY A 79 17.46 -14.47 18.53
N LYS A 80 16.33 -13.96 18.04
CA LYS A 80 15.16 -14.76 17.65
C LYS A 80 15.20 -15.20 16.19
N LEU A 81 15.86 -14.43 15.33
CA LEU A 81 16.03 -14.69 13.92
C LEU A 81 17.52 -14.78 13.60
N ASP A 82 17.93 -15.73 12.76
CA ASP A 82 19.33 -15.83 12.35
C ASP A 82 19.68 -14.82 11.24
N LEU A 83 20.99 -14.61 11.06
CA LEU A 83 21.55 -13.64 10.11
C LEU A 83 21.07 -13.87 8.68
N ARG A 84 21.08 -15.11 8.21
CA ARG A 84 20.76 -15.45 6.83
C ARG A 84 19.30 -15.20 6.49
N ARG A 85 18.38 -15.55 7.40
CA ARG A 85 16.94 -15.25 7.25
C ARG A 85 16.66 -13.76 7.31
N ARG A 86 17.29 -13.04 8.27
CA ARG A 86 17.19 -11.57 8.34
C ARG A 86 17.58 -10.92 7.01
N ASP A 87 18.73 -11.28 6.46
CA ASP A 87 19.26 -10.67 5.24
C ASP A 87 18.38 -10.97 4.02
N LEU A 88 17.81 -12.16 3.93
CA LEU A 88 16.84 -12.50 2.89
C LEU A 88 15.56 -11.66 3.01
N ILE A 89 15.01 -11.50 4.20
CA ILE A 89 13.81 -10.66 4.43
C ILE A 89 14.11 -9.22 4.03
N ILE A 90 15.22 -8.64 4.51
CA ILE A 90 15.63 -7.26 4.19
C ILE A 90 15.74 -7.08 2.67
N ARG A 91 16.46 -7.97 2.00
CA ARG A 91 16.65 -7.89 0.55
C ARG A 91 15.34 -7.90 -0.22
N VAL A 92 14.38 -8.73 0.18
CA VAL A 92 13.07 -8.77 -0.48
C VAL A 92 12.22 -7.54 -0.14
N CYS A 93 12.33 -7.02 1.09
CA CYS A 93 11.68 -5.76 1.46
C CYS A 93 12.23 -4.58 0.64
N ASP A 94 13.53 -4.53 0.35
CA ASP A 94 14.12 -3.53 -0.54
C ASP A 94 13.55 -3.65 -1.97
N GLU A 95 13.41 -4.87 -2.51
CA GLU A 95 12.74 -5.11 -3.80
C GLU A 95 11.28 -4.63 -3.80
N LEU A 96 10.60 -4.74 -2.67
CA LEU A 96 9.22 -4.31 -2.49
C LEU A 96 9.13 -2.77 -2.43
N GLU A 97 10.00 -2.11 -1.67
CA GLU A 97 10.07 -0.66 -1.57
C GLU A 97 10.36 -0.02 -2.94
N GLU A 98 11.19 -0.64 -3.77
CA GLU A 98 11.52 -0.22 -5.13
C GLU A 98 10.40 -0.51 -6.16
N GLY A 99 9.31 -1.19 -5.76
CA GLY A 99 8.18 -1.54 -6.64
C GLY A 99 8.44 -2.72 -7.58
N ARG A 100 9.55 -3.43 -7.44
CA ARG A 100 9.90 -4.59 -8.30
C ARG A 100 8.97 -5.79 -8.14
N LEU A 101 8.15 -5.79 -7.08
CA LEU A 101 7.23 -6.87 -6.75
C LEU A 101 5.74 -6.48 -6.88
N ASP A 102 5.42 -5.31 -7.43
CA ASP A 102 4.07 -4.74 -7.46
C ASP A 102 3.01 -5.68 -8.07
N GLY A 103 3.38 -6.49 -9.04
CA GLY A 103 2.49 -7.48 -9.67
C GLY A 103 2.04 -8.64 -8.75
N ASN A 104 2.57 -8.72 -7.52
CA ASN A 104 2.29 -9.82 -6.57
C ASN A 104 1.24 -9.47 -5.51
N PHE A 105 0.51 -8.35 -5.65
CA PHE A 105 -0.52 -7.90 -4.71
C PHE A 105 -1.89 -7.83 -5.39
N PRO A 106 -2.51 -9.00 -5.70
CA PRO A 106 -3.71 -9.08 -6.53
C PRO A 106 -5.00 -8.78 -5.77
N LEU A 107 -4.95 -8.68 -4.43
CA LEU A 107 -6.16 -8.61 -3.61
C LEU A 107 -6.90 -7.29 -3.77
N SER A 108 -8.24 -7.37 -3.80
CA SER A 108 -9.11 -6.20 -3.74
C SER A 108 -9.09 -5.57 -2.35
N VAL A 109 -9.33 -4.25 -2.26
CA VAL A 109 -9.58 -3.57 -0.98
C VAL A 109 -10.85 -4.06 -0.28
N TRP A 110 -11.78 -4.66 -1.03
CA TRP A 110 -13.05 -5.23 -0.55
C TRP A 110 -12.87 -6.66 0.01
N GLN A 111 -11.73 -6.92 0.62
CA GLN A 111 -11.46 -8.10 1.44
C GLN A 111 -11.99 -7.91 2.87
N THR A 112 -11.61 -8.78 3.83
CA THR A 112 -11.98 -8.57 5.23
C THR A 112 -11.41 -7.28 5.78
N GLY A 113 -12.18 -6.56 6.61
CA GLY A 113 -11.81 -5.24 7.15
C GLY A 113 -10.64 -5.24 8.14
N SER A 114 -10.19 -6.42 8.59
CA SER A 114 -9.05 -6.56 9.52
C SER A 114 -7.67 -6.35 8.87
N GLY A 115 -7.57 -6.35 7.53
CA GLY A 115 -6.31 -6.26 6.79
C GLY A 115 -5.45 -7.53 6.83
N THR A 116 -5.95 -8.62 7.42
CA THR A 116 -5.19 -9.88 7.58
C THR A 116 -4.75 -10.45 6.24
N GLN A 117 -5.61 -10.46 5.22
CA GLN A 117 -5.25 -10.99 3.91
C GLN A 117 -4.11 -10.20 3.26
N THR A 118 -4.11 -8.88 3.37
CA THR A 118 -3.01 -8.04 2.86
C THR A 118 -1.71 -8.28 3.62
N ASN A 119 -1.75 -8.37 4.96
CA ASN A 119 -0.58 -8.72 5.75
C ASN A 119 -0.02 -10.09 5.34
N MET A 120 -0.89 -11.11 5.16
CA MET A 120 -0.47 -12.43 4.73
C MET A 120 0.06 -12.43 3.29
N ASN A 121 -0.53 -11.66 2.39
CA ASN A 121 -0.02 -11.49 1.03
C ASN A 121 1.44 -10.98 1.04
N VAL A 122 1.72 -9.95 1.82
CA VAL A 122 3.09 -9.43 1.98
C VAL A 122 4.01 -10.49 2.59
N ASN A 123 3.58 -11.19 3.64
CA ASN A 123 4.35 -12.26 4.27
C ASN A 123 4.70 -13.40 3.29
N GLU A 124 3.72 -13.85 2.51
CA GLU A 124 3.90 -14.91 1.52
C GLU A 124 4.83 -14.49 0.39
N VAL A 125 4.67 -13.26 -0.13
CA VAL A 125 5.56 -12.71 -1.18
C VAL A 125 6.99 -12.61 -0.67
N ILE A 126 7.22 -12.11 0.54
CA ILE A 126 8.56 -12.02 1.12
C ILE A 126 9.16 -13.41 1.32
N ALA A 127 8.41 -14.35 1.88
CA ALA A 127 8.93 -15.70 2.12
C ALA A 127 9.25 -16.43 0.82
N ASN A 128 8.34 -16.45 -0.15
CA ASN A 128 8.52 -17.19 -1.39
C ASN A 128 9.59 -16.55 -2.29
N ARG A 129 9.66 -15.23 -2.36
CA ARG A 129 10.74 -14.54 -3.07
C ARG A 129 12.09 -14.79 -2.42
N GLY A 130 12.17 -14.74 -1.08
CA GLY A 130 13.39 -15.03 -0.32
C GLY A 130 13.85 -16.48 -0.51
N ASN A 131 12.95 -17.45 -0.47
CA ASN A 131 13.24 -18.85 -0.75
C ASN A 131 13.78 -19.06 -2.17
N ARG A 132 13.19 -18.38 -3.16
CA ARG A 132 13.70 -18.42 -4.54
C ARG A 132 15.10 -17.82 -4.67
N LEU A 133 15.40 -16.74 -3.93
CA LEU A 133 16.75 -16.17 -3.88
C LEU A 133 17.77 -17.06 -3.20
N ALA A 134 17.34 -17.78 -2.17
CA ALA A 134 18.18 -18.73 -1.43
C ALA A 134 18.43 -20.05 -2.21
N GLY A 135 17.56 -20.41 -3.15
CA GLY A 135 17.55 -21.70 -3.83
C GLY A 135 17.05 -22.87 -2.97
N GLU A 136 16.52 -22.58 -1.79
CA GLU A 136 16.00 -23.55 -0.82
C GLU A 136 14.88 -22.95 0.05
N SER A 137 14.08 -23.79 0.72
CA SER A 137 13.00 -23.34 1.63
C SER A 137 13.58 -22.92 2.99
N MET A 138 13.89 -21.63 3.15
CA MET A 138 14.44 -21.06 4.38
C MET A 138 13.46 -20.24 5.17
N LEU A 139 12.55 -19.54 4.48
CA LEU A 139 11.58 -18.62 5.08
C LEU A 139 10.19 -19.23 5.13
N HIS A 140 9.50 -19.02 6.24
CA HIS A 140 8.09 -19.31 6.40
C HIS A 140 7.33 -18.00 6.66
N PRO A 141 6.16 -17.77 6.02
CA PRO A 141 5.43 -16.50 6.13
C PRO A 141 5.08 -16.11 7.57
N ASN A 142 4.63 -17.07 8.38
CA ASN A 142 4.23 -16.81 9.77
C ASN A 142 5.41 -16.86 10.73
N ASP A 143 6.25 -17.90 10.64
CA ASP A 143 7.25 -18.19 11.68
C ASP A 143 8.46 -17.24 11.61
N HIS A 144 8.79 -16.74 10.41
CA HIS A 144 9.95 -15.89 10.20
C HIS A 144 9.57 -14.45 9.80
N VAL A 145 8.73 -14.27 8.76
CA VAL A 145 8.39 -12.92 8.27
C VAL A 145 7.45 -12.19 9.22
N ASN A 146 6.48 -12.91 9.81
CA ASN A 146 5.51 -12.34 10.76
C ASN A 146 5.91 -12.56 12.24
N MET A 147 7.14 -12.97 12.51
CA MET A 147 7.65 -13.25 13.86
C MET A 147 7.43 -12.05 14.79
N SER A 148 6.89 -12.31 15.99
CA SER A 148 6.57 -11.30 17.01
C SER A 148 5.56 -10.24 16.59
N GLN A 149 4.72 -10.51 15.61
CA GLN A 149 3.74 -9.58 15.04
C GLN A 149 2.35 -10.20 14.96
N SER A 150 1.33 -9.37 14.80
CA SER A 150 -0.04 -9.74 14.43
C SER A 150 -0.52 -8.85 13.29
N SER A 151 -1.47 -9.29 12.50
CA SER A 151 -2.16 -8.39 11.55
C SER A 151 -2.84 -7.23 12.27
N ASN A 152 -3.28 -7.44 13.52
CA ASN A 152 -3.99 -6.44 14.32
C ASN A 152 -3.13 -5.25 14.74
N ASP A 153 -1.82 -5.40 14.83
CA ASP A 153 -0.89 -4.32 15.15
C ASP A 153 -0.11 -3.83 13.92
N VAL A 154 0.29 -4.73 13.01
CA VAL A 154 1.08 -4.39 11.83
C VAL A 154 0.26 -3.61 10.80
N PHE A 155 -0.98 -4.04 10.50
CA PHE A 155 -1.76 -3.41 9.45
C PHE A 155 -2.13 -1.94 9.77
N PRO A 156 -2.69 -1.61 10.96
CA PRO A 156 -2.93 -0.20 11.32
C PRO A 156 -1.64 0.62 11.42
N SER A 157 -0.54 0.03 11.88
CA SER A 157 0.77 0.72 11.88
C SER A 157 1.24 1.04 10.45
N ALA A 158 1.04 0.13 9.50
CA ALA A 158 1.34 0.38 8.09
C ALA A 158 0.45 1.47 7.48
N MET A 159 -0.83 1.53 7.86
CA MET A 159 -1.72 2.62 7.43
C MET A 159 -1.22 3.98 7.92
N HIS A 160 -0.85 4.08 9.18
CA HIS A 160 -0.28 5.30 9.77
C HIS A 160 1.02 5.69 9.07
N LEU A 161 1.95 4.76 8.89
CA LEU A 161 3.23 5.00 8.21
C LEU A 161 3.02 5.48 6.77
N ALA A 162 2.18 4.79 6.00
CA ALA A 162 1.85 5.17 4.62
C ALA A 162 1.23 6.58 4.54
N ALA A 163 0.34 6.91 5.47
CA ALA A 163 -0.29 8.23 5.54
C ALA A 163 0.72 9.33 5.86
N VAL A 164 1.54 9.14 6.90
CA VAL A 164 2.58 10.12 7.29
C VAL A 164 3.55 10.38 6.15
N MET A 165 4.10 9.34 5.54
CA MET A 165 5.03 9.47 4.41
C MET A 165 4.38 10.21 3.23
N SER A 166 3.15 9.85 2.86
CA SER A 166 2.44 10.51 1.75
C SER A 166 2.14 11.98 2.06
N MET A 167 1.84 12.30 3.32
CA MET A 167 1.61 13.69 3.75
C MET A 167 2.90 14.50 3.72
N GLU A 168 3.99 13.99 4.28
CA GLU A 168 5.27 14.71 4.40
C GLU A 168 6.00 14.85 3.06
N ASP A 169 6.03 13.77 2.28
CA ASP A 169 6.83 13.75 1.04
C ASP A 169 6.11 14.36 -0.15
N ARG A 170 4.77 14.39 -0.15
CA ARG A 170 3.98 14.80 -1.32
C ARG A 170 2.96 15.88 -1.02
N LEU A 171 2.05 15.68 -0.06
CA LEU A 171 0.90 16.56 0.15
C LEU A 171 1.34 17.93 0.71
N LEU A 172 2.11 17.97 1.78
CA LEU A 172 2.54 19.23 2.42
C LEU A 172 3.44 20.06 1.50
N PRO A 173 4.40 19.49 0.75
CA PRO A 173 5.13 20.23 -0.28
C PRO A 173 4.22 20.80 -1.37
N ALA A 174 3.26 20.03 -1.87
CA ALA A 174 2.31 20.48 -2.89
C ALA A 174 1.43 21.64 -2.39
N LEU A 175 0.90 21.54 -1.15
CA LEU A 175 0.13 22.61 -0.52
C LEU A 175 0.99 23.87 -0.32
N SER A 176 2.26 23.71 0.04
CA SER A 176 3.19 24.85 0.17
C SER A 176 3.42 25.54 -1.18
N GLY A 177 3.57 24.78 -2.26
CA GLY A 177 3.68 25.30 -3.62
C GLY A 177 2.42 26.04 -4.07
N LEU A 178 1.23 25.46 -3.79
CA LEU A 178 -0.05 26.11 -4.09
C LEU A 178 -0.20 27.42 -3.32
N THR A 179 0.08 27.42 -2.02
CA THR A 179 0.03 28.62 -1.16
C THR A 179 0.97 29.71 -1.68
N GLY A 180 2.18 29.35 -2.06
CA GLY A 180 3.13 30.29 -2.66
C GLY A 180 2.63 30.90 -3.97
N THR A 181 2.01 30.11 -4.82
CA THR A 181 1.39 30.57 -6.07
C THR A 181 0.22 31.54 -5.79
N LEU A 182 -0.67 31.17 -4.86
CA LEU A 182 -1.80 32.04 -4.49
C LEU A 182 -1.31 33.36 -3.90
N ARG A 183 -0.26 33.36 -3.07
CA ARG A 183 0.33 34.59 -2.51
C ARG A 183 0.88 35.50 -3.62
N ARG A 184 1.57 34.95 -4.58
CA ARG A 184 2.06 35.71 -5.75
C ARG A 184 0.90 36.30 -6.56
N LEU A 185 -0.13 35.51 -6.85
CA LEU A 185 -1.30 35.98 -7.59
C LEU A 185 -2.10 37.04 -6.81
N GLU A 186 -2.21 36.93 -5.49
CA GLU A 186 -2.81 37.94 -4.63
C GLU A 186 -2.09 39.29 -4.78
N GLU A 187 -0.76 39.30 -4.79
CA GLU A 187 0.04 40.51 -4.95
C GLU A 187 -0.08 41.09 -6.37
N GLU A 188 0.02 40.26 -7.41
CA GLU A 188 -0.06 40.68 -8.81
C GLU A 188 -1.43 41.27 -9.19
N ASN A 189 -2.49 40.91 -8.46
CA ASN A 189 -3.86 41.36 -8.74
C ASN A 189 -4.35 42.44 -7.75
N ARG A 190 -3.45 43.10 -7.02
CA ARG A 190 -3.80 44.23 -6.19
C ARG A 190 -4.38 45.38 -7.03
N GLY A 191 -5.45 45.99 -6.55
CA GLY A 191 -6.12 47.12 -7.21
C GLY A 191 -7.11 46.74 -8.32
N ILE A 192 -7.18 45.46 -8.71
CA ILE A 192 -8.21 44.98 -9.65
C ILE A 192 -9.52 44.80 -8.90
N VAL A 193 -10.57 45.51 -9.33
CA VAL A 193 -11.92 45.43 -8.75
C VAL A 193 -12.81 44.61 -9.68
N LYS A 194 -13.58 43.73 -9.09
CA LYS A 194 -14.58 42.89 -9.76
C LYS A 194 -15.92 42.90 -9.04
N THR A 195 -16.96 42.39 -9.67
CA THR A 195 -18.25 42.16 -9.01
C THR A 195 -18.13 40.97 -8.05
N GLY A 196 -18.40 41.21 -6.76
CA GLY A 196 -18.68 40.15 -5.81
C GLY A 196 -20.04 39.51 -6.09
N ARG A 197 -20.19 38.22 -5.76
CA ARG A 197 -21.43 37.47 -5.97
C ARG A 197 -21.83 36.73 -4.71
N THR A 198 -23.13 36.76 -4.41
CA THR A 198 -23.79 35.93 -3.39
C THR A 198 -25.02 35.32 -4.00
N HIS A 199 -25.36 34.08 -3.65
CA HIS A 199 -26.52 33.37 -4.21
C HIS A 199 -26.55 33.36 -5.76
N LEU A 200 -25.39 33.34 -6.40
CA LEU A 200 -25.22 33.43 -7.88
C LEU A 200 -25.73 34.74 -8.50
N GLN A 201 -25.95 35.79 -7.68
CA GLN A 201 -26.37 37.11 -8.11
C GLN A 201 -25.24 38.13 -7.86
N ASP A 202 -25.25 39.22 -8.64
CA ASP A 202 -24.35 40.33 -8.45
C ASP A 202 -24.61 40.99 -7.08
N ALA A 203 -23.54 41.24 -6.34
CA ALA A 203 -23.57 41.84 -5.03
C ALA A 203 -22.69 43.13 -5.00
N THR A 204 -21.84 43.28 -3.99
CA THR A 204 -20.97 44.44 -3.83
C THR A 204 -19.64 44.26 -4.61
N PRO A 205 -18.97 45.37 -5.00
CA PRO A 205 -17.61 45.29 -5.53
C PRO A 205 -16.64 44.65 -4.52
N ILE A 206 -15.70 43.88 -5.02
CA ILE A 206 -14.62 43.23 -4.24
C ILE A 206 -13.30 43.32 -4.99
N GLY A 207 -12.20 43.46 -4.29
CA GLY A 207 -10.87 43.34 -4.89
C GLY A 207 -10.59 41.90 -5.29
N PHE A 208 -10.08 41.67 -6.49
CA PHE A 208 -9.75 40.32 -6.95
C PHE A 208 -8.68 39.68 -6.05
N SER A 209 -7.71 40.47 -5.59
CA SER A 209 -6.73 40.00 -4.59
C SER A 209 -7.37 39.53 -3.29
N GLN A 210 -8.49 40.12 -2.86
CA GLN A 210 -9.22 39.69 -1.66
C GLN A 210 -9.86 38.31 -1.84
N GLU A 211 -10.40 38.01 -3.01
CA GLU A 211 -10.92 36.68 -3.32
C GLU A 211 -9.80 35.63 -3.30
N ILE A 212 -8.65 35.94 -3.92
CA ILE A 212 -7.46 35.07 -3.92
C ILE A 212 -6.91 34.87 -2.50
N SER A 213 -6.90 35.92 -1.67
CA SER A 213 -6.47 35.83 -0.28
C SER A 213 -7.32 34.85 0.54
N GLY A 214 -8.63 34.79 0.25
CA GLY A 214 -9.53 33.82 0.86
C GLY A 214 -9.12 32.37 0.53
N TRP A 215 -8.80 32.07 -0.73
CA TRP A 215 -8.33 30.76 -1.15
C TRP A 215 -6.97 30.40 -0.53
N ARG A 216 -6.05 31.38 -0.47
CA ARG A 216 -4.76 31.20 0.19
C ARG A 216 -4.93 30.84 1.66
N GLU A 217 -5.75 31.61 2.38
CA GLU A 217 -5.99 31.39 3.80
C GLU A 217 -6.63 30.02 4.09
N MET A 218 -7.58 29.58 3.26
CA MET A 218 -8.16 28.24 3.35
C MET A 218 -7.10 27.14 3.18
N THR A 219 -6.18 27.33 2.21
CA THR A 219 -5.10 26.37 1.95
C THR A 219 -4.09 26.33 3.12
N GLU A 220 -3.70 27.49 3.66
CA GLU A 220 -2.81 27.59 4.82
C GLU A 220 -3.41 26.94 6.08
N LYS A 221 -4.68 27.21 6.37
CA LYS A 221 -5.38 26.57 7.49
C LYS A 221 -5.52 25.05 7.30
N GLY A 222 -5.90 24.62 6.11
CA GLY A 222 -5.97 23.19 5.79
C GLY A 222 -4.62 22.49 5.98
N LYS A 223 -3.53 23.12 5.53
CA LYS A 223 -2.17 22.64 5.76
C LYS A 223 -1.86 22.50 7.25
N SER A 224 -2.13 23.55 8.04
CA SER A 224 -1.88 23.52 9.49
C SER A 224 -2.69 22.44 10.21
N MET A 225 -3.92 22.17 9.79
CA MET A 225 -4.74 21.08 10.34
C MET A 225 -4.13 19.71 10.06
N ILE A 226 -3.61 19.50 8.84
CA ILE A 226 -2.90 18.28 8.47
C ILE A 226 -1.63 18.11 9.31
N GLU A 227 -0.81 19.16 9.41
CA GLU A 227 0.40 19.15 10.24
C GLU A 227 0.10 18.83 11.70
N ALA A 228 -0.98 19.37 12.25
CA ALA A 228 -1.41 19.09 13.62
C ALA A 228 -1.87 17.65 13.85
N SER A 229 -2.25 16.90 12.82
CA SER A 229 -2.63 15.48 12.92
C SER A 229 -1.43 14.52 12.93
N LEU A 230 -0.26 14.94 12.43
CA LEU A 230 0.90 14.08 12.28
C LEU A 230 1.41 13.45 13.60
N PRO A 231 1.46 14.16 14.75
CA PRO A 231 1.91 13.54 15.99
C PRO A 231 1.10 12.31 16.37
N GLY A 232 -0.23 12.36 16.27
CA GLY A 232 -1.09 11.21 16.56
C GLY A 232 -0.91 10.06 15.56
N LEU A 233 -0.65 10.36 14.29
CA LEU A 233 -0.38 9.33 13.27
C LEU A 233 0.99 8.65 13.45
N ARG A 234 1.94 9.27 14.14
CA ARG A 234 3.24 8.68 14.45
C ARG A 234 3.21 7.71 15.63
N GLU A 235 2.11 7.66 16.37
CA GLU A 235 1.88 6.64 17.39
C GLU A 235 1.43 5.35 16.72
N LEU A 236 2.20 4.26 16.90
CA LEU A 236 1.96 3.00 16.22
C LEU A 236 1.43 1.94 17.19
N ALA A 237 0.53 1.09 16.70
CA ALA A 237 0.03 -0.07 17.43
C ALA A 237 1.05 -1.23 17.49
N LEU A 238 2.15 -1.13 16.74
CA LEU A 238 3.17 -2.19 16.60
C LEU A 238 3.74 -2.60 17.96
N GLY A 239 3.79 -3.90 18.20
CA GLY A 239 4.18 -4.48 19.48
C GLY A 239 3.01 -4.87 20.38
N GLY A 240 1.79 -4.36 20.11
CA GLY A 240 0.58 -4.76 20.83
C GLY A 240 0.12 -6.19 20.54
N THR A 241 0.51 -6.73 19.38
CA THR A 241 0.12 -8.04 18.86
C THR A 241 -1.40 -8.22 18.73
N ALA A 242 -1.94 -9.39 19.08
CA ALA A 242 -3.34 -9.76 18.78
C ALA A 242 -4.37 -8.88 19.50
N VAL A 243 -4.11 -8.51 20.77
CA VAL A 243 -5.08 -7.85 21.66
C VAL A 243 -4.50 -6.65 22.45
N GLY A 244 -3.34 -6.15 22.05
CA GLY A 244 -2.72 -4.96 22.67
C GLY A 244 -1.87 -5.25 23.91
N THR A 245 -1.66 -6.51 24.28
CA THR A 245 -0.92 -6.90 25.48
C THR A 245 0.53 -7.30 25.23
N GLY A 246 0.97 -7.33 23.98
CA GLY A 246 2.32 -7.73 23.60
C GLY A 246 2.59 -9.22 23.76
N LEU A 247 1.57 -10.08 23.70
CA LEU A 247 1.72 -11.52 23.78
C LEU A 247 2.61 -12.01 22.61
N ASN A 248 3.62 -12.83 22.91
CA ASN A 248 4.64 -13.35 21.99
C ASN A 248 5.63 -12.30 21.46
N THR A 249 5.66 -11.08 22.00
CA THR A 249 6.77 -10.16 21.77
C THR A 249 7.85 -10.33 22.85
N PRO A 250 9.13 -10.14 22.51
CA PRO A 250 10.20 -9.98 23.51
C PRO A 250 9.94 -8.72 24.35
N ARG A 251 10.25 -8.81 25.65
CA ARG A 251 10.22 -7.68 26.58
C ARG A 251 11.55 -6.96 26.60
#